data_5a8b11d40ef1e069a75e94a311808080
#
_entry.id   5a8b11d40ef1e069a75e94a311808080
#
_cell.length_a   1.000
_cell.length_b   1.000
_cell.length_c   1.000
_cell.angle_alpha   90.00
_cell.angle_beta   90.00
_cell.angle_gamma   90.00
#
_symmetry.space_group_name_H-M   'P 1'
#
loop_
_entity.id
_entity.type
_entity.pdbx_description
1 polymer ?
#
loop_
_entity_poly.entity_id
_entity_poly.type
_entity_poly.pdbx_seq_one_letter_code
_entity_poly.pdbx_strand_id
1 'polypeptide(L)'
;VSQAKYFATPDLDFSFPTRLGIVQQVAVSPAAVAKGKGVRSAMNLSFGDIYDRYQKLTLTTHLPAVIACSETLSLGKDQGFIPQPGYLYFLLQGQMTLAFGDEQNLVGIVIAHMPLGLLEHYCPSVALYYRCLGECLLAKITASDFERIFFHSSPGYMQELTTILAYMGIFALDAHYERGSQTSFQTIKSMLSRYLYRSEIDGGQHESLSAFIIKRTNLSRSYVYQVLAALREGGYITVKKGKLISIDRHIPEKF
;
A
#
# COMPACT_ATOMS: atom_id res chain seq x y z
N VAL A 1 22.54 -37.03 20.36
CA VAL A 1 21.65 -36.76 21.50
C VAL A 1 22.05 -35.42 22.08
N SER A 2 21.41 -34.33 21.71
CA SER A 2 21.55 -33.04 22.37
C SER A 2 20.21 -32.33 22.33
N GLN A 3 19.66 -32.07 23.51
CA GLN A 3 18.36 -31.49 23.75
C GLN A 3 18.37 -30.01 23.41
N ALA A 4 17.43 -29.59 22.52
CA ALA A 4 17.11 -28.19 22.32
C ALA A 4 16.35 -27.66 23.54
N LYS A 5 16.92 -26.68 24.25
CA LYS A 5 16.25 -25.91 25.29
C LYS A 5 15.31 -24.92 24.66
N TYR A 6 14.02 -25.15 24.81
CA TYR A 6 12.99 -24.15 24.54
C TYR A 6 13.11 -23.01 25.52
N PHE A 7 13.35 -21.81 25.06
CA PHE A 7 13.17 -20.60 25.86
C PHE A 7 11.67 -20.33 25.98
N ALA A 8 11.18 -20.40 27.23
CA ALA A 8 9.83 -19.98 27.55
C ALA A 8 9.70 -18.46 27.33
N THR A 9 8.76 -18.07 26.51
CA THR A 9 8.29 -16.67 26.41
C THR A 9 7.61 -16.30 27.73
N PRO A 10 7.87 -15.11 28.30
CA PRO A 10 7.10 -14.65 29.46
C PRO A 10 5.64 -14.44 29.02
N ASP A 11 4.71 -15.04 29.78
CA ASP A 11 3.28 -14.80 29.68
C ASP A 11 3.02 -13.30 29.92
N LEU A 12 2.81 -12.55 28.85
CA LEU A 12 2.25 -11.21 28.92
C LEU A 12 0.75 -11.36 29.15
N ASP A 13 0.37 -11.26 30.42
CA ASP A 13 -1.02 -11.20 30.86
C ASP A 13 -1.64 -9.88 30.34
N PHE A 14 -2.32 -9.94 29.20
CA PHE A 14 -3.14 -8.85 28.65
C PHE A 14 -4.48 -8.79 29.38
N SER A 15 -4.46 -8.49 30.67
CA SER A 15 -5.67 -8.04 31.37
C SER A 15 -5.95 -6.59 30.96
N PHE A 16 -6.77 -6.40 29.93
CA PHE A 16 -7.32 -5.09 29.61
C PHE A 16 -8.13 -4.56 30.81
N PRO A 17 -7.90 -3.34 31.29
CA PRO A 17 -8.73 -2.75 32.31
C PRO A 17 -10.16 -2.56 31.73
N THR A 18 -11.10 -3.29 32.28
CA THR A 18 -12.54 -3.24 31.97
C THR A 18 -13.14 -1.94 32.51
N ARG A 19 -12.70 -0.79 32.00
CA ARG A 19 -13.37 0.53 32.21
C ARG A 19 -13.03 1.48 31.07
N LEU A 20 -13.66 1.27 29.92
CA LEU A 20 -14.00 2.35 29.02
C LEU A 20 -15.52 2.35 28.92
N GLY A 21 -16.12 3.18 29.76
CA GLY A 21 -17.52 3.51 29.66
C GLY A 21 -17.80 4.22 28.35
N ILE A 22 -18.92 3.85 27.74
CA ILE A 22 -19.64 4.59 26.70
C ILE A 22 -18.94 4.62 25.35
N VAL A 23 -18.86 3.48 24.68
CA VAL A 23 -19.15 3.46 23.26
C VAL A 23 -20.69 3.44 23.17
N GLN A 24 -21.30 4.59 22.95
CA GLN A 24 -22.67 4.62 22.46
C GLN A 24 -22.69 3.81 21.17
N GLN A 25 -23.26 2.60 21.25
CA GLN A 25 -23.67 1.87 20.07
C GLN A 25 -24.65 2.77 19.33
N VAL A 26 -24.19 3.40 18.27
CA VAL A 26 -25.10 3.95 17.27
C VAL A 26 -25.81 2.73 16.69
N ALA A 27 -26.95 2.41 17.23
CA ALA A 27 -27.84 1.39 16.72
C ALA A 27 -28.27 1.83 15.31
N VAL A 28 -27.58 1.35 14.29
CA VAL A 28 -28.03 1.48 12.91
C VAL A 28 -29.27 0.59 12.80
N SER A 29 -30.43 1.22 12.70
CA SER A 29 -31.71 0.52 12.56
C SER A 29 -31.65 -0.45 11.37
N PRO A 30 -32.10 -1.71 11.52
CA PRO A 30 -32.14 -2.68 10.41
C PRO A 30 -32.92 -2.20 9.18
N ALA A 31 -33.81 -1.22 9.34
CA ALA A 31 -34.55 -0.60 8.24
C ALA A 31 -33.69 0.26 7.29
N ALA A 32 -32.50 0.71 7.72
CA ALA A 32 -31.59 1.48 6.86
C ALA A 32 -30.79 0.61 5.88
N VAL A 33 -30.67 -0.69 6.15
CA VAL A 33 -29.92 -1.63 5.30
C VAL A 33 -30.75 -2.08 4.09
N ALA A 34 -32.09 -1.98 4.14
CA ALA A 34 -32.98 -2.47 3.08
C ALA A 34 -33.19 -1.53 1.88
N LYS A 35 -32.70 -0.30 1.92
CA LYS A 35 -32.76 0.64 0.79
C LYS A 35 -31.34 0.99 0.29
N GLY A 36 -30.75 0.09 -0.47
CA GLY A 36 -29.40 0.21 -1.06
C GLY A 36 -29.23 1.34 -2.08
N LYS A 37 -29.76 2.54 -1.81
CA LYS A 37 -29.57 3.74 -2.64
C LYS A 37 -28.81 4.88 -1.93
N GLY A 38 -28.47 4.76 -0.63
CA GLY A 38 -27.90 5.86 0.14
C GLY A 38 -26.41 5.78 0.49
N VAL A 39 -25.76 4.63 0.33
CA VAL A 39 -24.35 4.44 0.77
C VAL A 39 -23.34 4.64 -0.37
N ARG A 40 -23.78 4.85 -1.61
CA ARG A 40 -22.90 5.02 -2.78
C ARG A 40 -22.18 6.38 -2.87
N SER A 41 -22.38 7.30 -1.92
CA SER A 41 -21.80 8.65 -1.96
C SER A 41 -20.58 8.86 -1.05
N ALA A 42 -20.10 7.87 -0.31
CA ALA A 42 -19.10 8.09 0.74
C ALA A 42 -17.64 7.93 0.30
N MET A 43 -17.33 7.35 -0.87
CA MET A 43 -15.97 7.25 -1.38
C MET A 43 -15.90 7.64 -2.86
N ASN A 44 -16.06 8.92 -3.14
CA ASN A 44 -15.81 9.48 -4.48
C ASN A 44 -14.35 9.90 -4.71
N LEU A 45 -13.43 9.52 -3.81
CA LEU A 45 -12.01 9.81 -3.98
C LEU A 45 -11.39 8.70 -4.81
N SER A 46 -10.77 9.06 -5.93
CA SER A 46 -9.94 8.14 -6.69
C SER A 46 -8.63 7.86 -5.94
N PHE A 47 -7.95 6.76 -6.29
CA PHE A 47 -6.60 6.49 -5.80
C PHE A 47 -5.67 7.70 -5.96
N GLY A 48 -5.72 8.39 -7.11
CA GLY A 48 -4.94 9.59 -7.37
C GLY A 48 -5.21 10.70 -6.35
N ASP A 49 -6.48 10.99 -6.05
CA ASP A 49 -6.85 12.02 -5.08
C ASP A 49 -6.32 11.69 -3.67
N ILE A 50 -6.37 10.42 -3.26
CA ILE A 50 -5.85 9.97 -1.96
C ILE A 50 -4.33 10.15 -1.91
N TYR A 51 -3.65 9.74 -2.97
CA TYR A 51 -2.20 9.82 -3.05
C TYR A 51 -1.70 11.27 -3.13
N ASP A 52 -2.34 12.13 -3.92
CA ASP A 52 -2.03 13.56 -4.00
C ASP A 52 -2.18 14.25 -2.65
N ARG A 53 -3.17 13.83 -1.86
CA ARG A 53 -3.33 14.32 -0.49
C ARG A 53 -2.19 13.85 0.40
N TYR A 54 -1.81 12.58 0.30
CA TYR A 54 -0.70 12.03 1.06
C TYR A 54 0.62 12.75 0.76
N GLN A 55 0.92 13.00 -0.51
CA GLN A 55 2.14 13.69 -0.93
C GLN A 55 2.24 15.15 -0.44
N LYS A 56 1.10 15.80 -0.23
CA LYS A 56 1.06 17.18 0.32
C LYS A 56 1.34 17.22 1.83
N LEU A 57 1.37 16.07 2.50
CA LEU A 57 1.68 16.01 3.93
C LEU A 57 3.20 16.06 4.13
N THR A 58 3.64 16.88 5.06
CA THR A 58 5.05 16.92 5.46
C THR A 58 5.25 15.90 6.58
N LEU A 59 5.62 14.66 6.22
CA LEU A 59 5.80 13.54 7.14
C LEU A 59 7.28 13.16 7.26
N THR A 60 8.13 14.15 7.48
CA THR A 60 9.60 14.00 7.44
C THR A 60 10.30 14.45 8.71
N THR A 61 9.58 14.95 9.73
CA THR A 61 10.22 15.51 10.92
C THR A 61 10.92 14.45 11.78
N HIS A 62 10.49 13.18 11.69
CA HIS A 62 11.14 12.04 12.35
C HIS A 62 12.42 11.55 11.65
N LEU A 63 12.60 11.84 10.35
CA LEU A 63 13.72 11.30 9.56
C LEU A 63 15.11 11.63 10.13
N PRO A 64 15.41 12.85 10.59
CA PRO A 64 16.70 13.12 11.21
C PRO A 64 17.00 12.23 12.41
N ALA A 65 15.99 11.94 13.24
CA ALA A 65 16.16 11.04 14.39
C ALA A 65 16.36 9.57 13.97
N VAL A 66 15.66 9.14 12.91
CA VAL A 66 15.86 7.81 12.31
C VAL A 66 17.26 7.69 11.72
N ILE A 67 17.70 8.65 10.91
CA ILE A 67 19.01 8.62 10.26
C ILE A 67 20.14 8.64 11.28
N ALA A 68 20.01 9.40 12.37
CA ALA A 68 21.05 9.52 13.40
C ALA A 68 21.39 8.19 14.11
N CYS A 69 20.49 7.22 14.13
CA CYS A 69 20.72 5.90 14.73
C CYS A 69 20.66 4.74 13.72
N SER A 70 20.59 5.06 12.41
CA SER A 70 20.46 4.04 11.38
C SER A 70 21.78 3.56 10.81
N GLU A 71 21.74 2.33 10.34
CA GLU A 71 22.68 1.77 9.39
C GLU A 71 22.11 1.93 7.97
N THR A 72 22.94 2.38 7.02
CA THR A 72 22.51 2.58 5.65
C THR A 72 22.63 1.28 4.85
N LEU A 73 21.56 0.90 4.15
CA LEU A 73 21.51 -0.26 3.27
C LEU A 73 21.20 0.19 1.84
N SER A 74 22.10 -0.12 0.89
CA SER A 74 21.89 0.12 -0.53
C SER A 74 21.45 -1.17 -1.23
N LEU A 75 20.40 -1.10 -2.04
CA LEU A 75 19.85 -2.21 -2.80
C LEU A 75 19.80 -1.84 -4.29
N GLY A 76 20.19 -2.78 -5.14
CA GLY A 76 20.16 -2.60 -6.59
C GLY A 76 18.77 -2.80 -7.20
N LYS A 77 18.63 -2.41 -8.47
CA LYS A 77 17.43 -2.64 -9.26
C LYS A 77 17.05 -4.13 -9.27
N ASP A 78 15.74 -4.40 -9.20
CA ASP A 78 15.15 -5.74 -9.20
C ASP A 78 15.54 -6.62 -8.00
N GLN A 79 16.33 -6.10 -7.07
CA GLN A 79 16.71 -6.82 -5.86
C GLN A 79 15.48 -7.00 -4.94
N GLY A 80 15.26 -8.26 -4.52
CA GLY A 80 14.26 -8.61 -3.51
C GLY A 80 14.76 -8.26 -2.11
N PHE A 81 13.85 -7.87 -1.23
CA PHE A 81 14.15 -7.50 0.14
C PHE A 81 13.07 -8.04 1.09
N ILE A 82 13.51 -8.69 2.15
CA ILE A 82 12.67 -9.15 3.26
C ILE A 82 13.25 -8.53 4.54
N PRO A 83 12.44 -7.81 5.34
CA PRO A 83 12.89 -7.25 6.60
C PRO A 83 13.42 -8.32 7.56
N GLN A 84 14.54 -8.05 8.20
CA GLN A 84 15.10 -8.94 9.21
C GLN A 84 14.32 -8.78 10.54
N PRO A 85 14.02 -9.86 11.24
CA PRO A 85 13.41 -9.78 12.57
C PRO A 85 14.21 -8.88 13.52
N GLY A 86 13.50 -8.04 14.28
CA GLY A 86 14.12 -7.09 15.21
C GLY A 86 14.62 -5.78 14.59
N TYR A 87 14.42 -5.59 13.29
CA TYR A 87 14.78 -4.36 12.59
C TYR A 87 13.60 -3.79 11.81
N LEU A 88 13.59 -2.46 11.70
CA LEU A 88 12.69 -1.71 10.84
C LEU A 88 13.49 -0.88 9.84
N TYR A 89 12.88 -0.59 8.71
CA TYR A 89 13.56 0.07 7.61
C TYR A 89 12.71 1.23 7.07
N PHE A 90 13.37 2.32 6.69
CA PHE A 90 12.73 3.47 6.07
C PHE A 90 13.35 3.69 4.70
N LEU A 91 12.53 3.77 3.67
CA LEU A 91 12.98 4.06 2.31
C LEU A 91 13.35 5.55 2.21
N LEU A 92 14.65 5.84 2.12
CA LEU A 92 15.17 7.20 1.99
C LEU A 92 15.19 7.67 0.55
N GLN A 93 15.49 6.76 -0.39
CA GLN A 93 15.57 7.05 -1.82
C GLN A 93 15.18 5.82 -2.64
N GLY A 94 14.63 6.06 -3.82
CA GLY A 94 14.21 5.02 -4.74
C GLY A 94 12.73 4.65 -4.56
N GLN A 95 12.35 3.52 -5.15
CA GLN A 95 10.98 3.00 -5.11
C GLN A 95 10.98 1.49 -4.99
N MET A 96 10.04 0.96 -4.24
CA MET A 96 9.87 -0.47 -4.03
C MET A 96 8.43 -0.88 -4.25
N THR A 97 8.23 -2.07 -4.78
CA THR A 97 6.93 -2.74 -4.78
C THR A 97 6.78 -3.58 -3.52
N LEU A 98 5.53 -3.79 -3.13
CA LEU A 98 5.11 -4.60 -1.99
C LEU A 98 4.26 -5.75 -2.50
N ALA A 99 4.59 -6.98 -2.12
CA ALA A 99 3.81 -8.19 -2.36
C ALA A 99 3.49 -8.91 -1.04
N PHE A 100 2.41 -9.69 -1.01
CA PHE A 100 1.92 -10.39 0.16
C PHE A 100 1.89 -11.91 -0.07
N GLY A 101 2.47 -12.67 0.86
CA GLY A 101 2.50 -14.14 0.83
C GLY A 101 3.55 -14.70 -0.12
N ASP A 102 3.60 -14.24 -1.36
CA ASP A 102 4.64 -14.55 -2.34
C ASP A 102 4.94 -13.33 -3.23
N GLU A 103 6.03 -13.39 -3.98
CA GLU A 103 6.47 -12.30 -4.86
C GLU A 103 5.51 -11.96 -6.01
N GLN A 104 4.59 -12.86 -6.34
CA GLN A 104 3.66 -12.71 -7.46
C GLN A 104 2.39 -11.96 -7.04
N ASN A 105 2.03 -12.02 -5.76
CA ASN A 105 0.86 -11.34 -5.21
C ASN A 105 1.15 -9.86 -4.91
N LEU A 106 1.34 -9.09 -5.96
CA LEU A 106 1.66 -7.68 -5.85
C LEU A 106 0.48 -6.88 -5.25
N VAL A 107 0.73 -6.24 -4.11
CA VAL A 107 -0.24 -5.38 -3.42
C VAL A 107 -0.18 -3.95 -3.97
N GLY A 108 1.04 -3.40 -4.10
CA GLY A 108 1.21 -2.03 -4.54
C GLY A 108 2.65 -1.54 -4.51
N ILE A 109 2.79 -0.24 -4.36
CA ILE A 109 4.07 0.46 -4.20
C ILE A 109 4.19 0.87 -2.73
N VAL A 110 5.39 0.78 -2.18
CA VAL A 110 5.72 1.33 -0.87
C VAL A 110 5.51 2.84 -0.89
N ILE A 111 4.67 3.34 -0.01
CA ILE A 111 4.47 4.79 0.15
C ILE A 111 5.67 5.42 0.87
N ALA A 112 5.93 6.70 0.59
CA ALA A 112 7.02 7.42 1.23
C ALA A 112 6.92 7.38 2.76
N HIS A 113 8.05 7.22 3.41
CA HIS A 113 8.20 7.17 4.88
C HIS A 113 7.50 5.99 5.59
N MET A 114 6.95 5.04 4.84
CA MET A 114 6.38 3.81 5.41
C MET A 114 7.49 3.01 6.11
N PRO A 115 7.31 2.64 7.38
CA PRO A 115 8.25 1.75 8.07
C PRO A 115 8.07 0.31 7.57
N LEU A 116 9.06 -0.20 6.82
CA LEU A 116 9.10 -1.57 6.36
C LEU A 116 9.50 -2.49 7.53
N GLY A 117 8.89 -3.66 7.60
CA GLY A 117 9.11 -4.60 8.70
C GLY A 117 8.22 -4.36 9.93
N LEU A 118 7.41 -3.28 9.94
CA LEU A 118 6.55 -2.97 11.08
C LEU A 118 5.42 -3.99 11.25
N LEU A 119 4.78 -4.39 10.16
CA LEU A 119 3.71 -5.39 10.23
C LEU A 119 4.26 -6.75 10.65
N GLU A 120 5.40 -7.14 10.12
CA GLU A 120 6.10 -8.38 10.46
C GLU A 120 6.61 -8.37 11.90
N HIS A 121 6.99 -7.20 12.42
CA HIS A 121 7.43 -7.06 13.82
C HIS A 121 6.29 -7.36 14.80
N TYR A 122 5.10 -6.80 14.56
CA TYR A 122 3.94 -7.01 15.43
C TYR A 122 3.13 -8.28 15.08
N CYS A 123 3.24 -8.79 13.86
CA CYS A 123 2.58 -10.02 13.43
C CYS A 123 3.55 -10.88 12.60
N PRO A 124 4.42 -11.68 13.24
CA PRO A 124 5.45 -12.46 12.56
C PRO A 124 4.95 -13.51 11.57
N SER A 125 3.64 -13.80 11.58
CA SER A 125 3.00 -14.68 10.59
C SER A 125 2.71 -13.98 9.26
N VAL A 126 2.85 -12.64 9.21
CA VAL A 126 2.72 -11.87 7.97
C VAL A 126 4.04 -11.97 7.21
N ALA A 127 3.96 -12.35 5.93
CA ALA A 127 5.09 -12.35 5.01
C ALA A 127 4.88 -11.27 3.94
N LEU A 128 5.69 -10.22 3.99
CA LEU A 128 5.73 -9.16 2.99
C LEU A 128 7.05 -9.25 2.22
N TYR A 129 6.94 -9.12 0.91
CA TYR A 129 8.08 -9.13 -0.01
C TYR A 129 8.18 -7.76 -0.67
N TYR A 130 9.37 -7.19 -0.61
CA TYR A 130 9.66 -5.91 -1.23
C TYR A 130 10.62 -6.13 -2.39
N ARG A 131 10.45 -5.40 -3.50
CA ARG A 131 11.34 -5.46 -4.65
C ARG A 131 11.65 -4.05 -5.13
N CYS A 132 12.91 -3.74 -5.29
CA CYS A 132 13.38 -2.46 -5.78
C CYS A 132 13.03 -2.28 -7.27
N LEU A 133 12.46 -1.12 -7.62
CA LEU A 133 12.19 -0.75 -9.02
C LEU A 133 13.39 -0.09 -9.70
N GLY A 134 14.32 0.42 -8.92
CA GLY A 134 15.58 1.02 -9.30
C GLY A 134 16.57 0.86 -8.15
N GLU A 135 17.60 1.69 -8.10
CA GLU A 135 18.46 1.78 -6.93
C GLU A 135 17.68 2.33 -5.74
N CYS A 136 17.81 1.70 -4.58
CA CYS A 136 17.13 2.07 -3.35
C CYS A 136 18.12 2.26 -2.21
N LEU A 137 17.85 3.26 -1.38
CA LEU A 137 18.60 3.54 -0.16
C LEU A 137 17.64 3.42 1.03
N LEU A 138 18.00 2.56 1.99
CA LEU A 138 17.21 2.33 3.20
C LEU A 138 17.99 2.75 4.43
N ALA A 139 17.28 3.32 5.41
CA ALA A 139 17.76 3.45 6.78
C ALA A 139 17.25 2.25 7.58
N LYS A 140 18.18 1.46 8.14
CA LYS A 140 17.89 0.30 8.99
C LYS A 140 18.11 0.70 10.45
N ILE A 141 17.09 0.52 11.30
CA ILE A 141 17.16 0.78 12.75
C ILE A 141 16.72 -0.45 13.53
N THR A 142 17.11 -0.54 14.79
CA THR A 142 16.60 -1.58 15.69
C THR A 142 15.14 -1.30 16.09
N ALA A 143 14.39 -2.34 16.46
CA ALA A 143 13.05 -2.18 17.01
C ALA A 143 13.06 -1.30 18.27
N SER A 144 14.08 -1.42 19.11
CA SER A 144 14.26 -0.58 20.31
C SER A 144 14.47 0.90 19.97
N ASP A 145 15.24 1.22 18.91
CA ASP A 145 15.39 2.60 18.46
C ASP A 145 14.09 3.14 17.88
N PHE A 146 13.35 2.30 17.14
CA PHE A 146 12.03 2.68 16.64
C PHE A 146 11.09 3.05 17.79
N GLU A 147 10.99 2.21 18.81
CA GLU A 147 10.16 2.49 20.00
C GLU A 147 10.61 3.78 20.70
N ARG A 148 11.90 3.96 20.91
CA ARG A 148 12.45 5.16 21.52
C ARG A 148 12.11 6.42 20.73
N ILE A 149 12.24 6.39 19.40
CA ILE A 149 11.96 7.54 18.51
C ILE A 149 10.47 7.86 18.52
N PHE A 150 9.61 6.88 18.23
CA PHE A 150 8.22 7.14 17.98
C PHE A 150 7.33 7.18 19.21
N PHE A 151 7.69 6.43 20.28
CA PHE A 151 6.85 6.37 21.49
C PHE A 151 7.38 7.21 22.65
N HIS A 152 8.69 7.52 22.66
CA HIS A 152 9.31 8.15 23.83
C HIS A 152 10.00 9.48 23.57
N SER A 153 10.16 9.91 22.30
CA SER A 153 10.88 11.16 22.00
C SER A 153 9.94 12.36 21.81
N SER A 154 9.08 12.35 20.82
CA SER A 154 8.22 13.49 20.48
C SER A 154 6.80 13.05 20.10
N PRO A 155 5.77 13.68 20.66
CA PRO A 155 4.38 13.43 20.24
C PRO A 155 4.16 13.67 18.74
N GLY A 156 4.92 14.58 18.13
CA GLY A 156 4.85 14.85 16.69
C GLY A 156 5.26 13.67 15.84
N TYR A 157 6.26 12.88 16.27
CA TYR A 157 6.70 11.69 15.55
C TYR A 157 5.64 10.59 15.59
N MET A 158 4.97 10.41 16.73
CA MET A 158 3.84 9.50 16.84
C MET A 158 2.68 9.93 15.96
N GLN A 159 2.40 11.24 15.87
CA GLN A 159 1.36 11.77 15.00
C GLN A 159 1.69 11.50 13.52
N GLU A 160 2.94 11.69 13.09
CA GLU A 160 3.39 11.36 11.74
C GLU A 160 3.23 9.86 11.45
N LEU A 161 3.71 9.00 12.34
CA LEU A 161 3.57 7.55 12.21
C LEU A 161 2.10 7.15 12.10
N THR A 162 1.24 7.67 12.98
CA THR A 162 -0.20 7.39 12.94
C THR A 162 -0.82 7.84 11.63
N THR A 163 -0.40 8.98 11.09
CA THR A 163 -0.87 9.48 9.79
C THR A 163 -0.44 8.55 8.67
N ILE A 164 0.83 8.10 8.64
CA ILE A 164 1.34 7.14 7.66
C ILE A 164 0.53 5.84 7.71
N LEU A 165 0.32 5.28 8.90
CA LEU A 165 -0.43 4.04 9.09
C LEU A 165 -1.91 4.18 8.68
N ALA A 166 -2.53 5.33 8.96
CA ALA A 166 -3.89 5.63 8.52
C ALA A 166 -3.99 5.63 6.98
N TYR A 167 -3.03 6.26 6.28
CA TYR A 167 -2.99 6.24 4.81
C TYR A 167 -2.68 4.85 4.26
N MET A 168 -1.81 4.06 4.89
CA MET A 168 -1.61 2.65 4.53
C MET A 168 -2.93 1.88 4.61
N GLY A 169 -3.70 2.08 5.67
CA GLY A 169 -5.03 1.49 5.83
C GLY A 169 -6.00 1.95 4.72
N ILE A 170 -6.03 3.24 4.40
CA ILE A 170 -6.87 3.79 3.33
C ILE A 170 -6.50 3.18 1.98
N PHE A 171 -5.21 3.07 1.63
CA PHE A 171 -4.75 2.44 0.40
C PHE A 171 -5.11 0.95 0.34
N ALA A 172 -5.01 0.23 1.47
CA ALA A 172 -5.41 -1.17 1.56
C ALA A 172 -6.93 -1.35 1.37
N LEU A 173 -7.74 -0.49 1.99
CA LEU A 173 -9.20 -0.48 1.85
C LEU A 173 -9.62 -0.13 0.42
N ASP A 174 -8.98 0.85 -0.21
CA ASP A 174 -9.22 1.22 -1.59
C ASP A 174 -8.91 0.05 -2.55
N ALA A 175 -7.77 -0.61 -2.37
CA ALA A 175 -7.41 -1.80 -3.13
C ALA A 175 -8.38 -2.97 -2.91
N HIS A 176 -8.87 -3.16 -1.67
CA HIS A 176 -9.86 -4.17 -1.35
C HIS A 176 -11.23 -3.86 -1.98
N TYR A 177 -11.69 -2.61 -1.86
CA TYR A 177 -12.96 -2.16 -2.46
C TYR A 177 -12.97 -2.36 -3.96
N GLU A 178 -11.88 -2.02 -4.64
CA GLU A 178 -11.76 -2.22 -6.08
C GLU A 178 -11.84 -3.69 -6.50
N ARG A 179 -11.27 -4.61 -5.71
CA ARG A 179 -11.32 -6.05 -6.01
C ARG A 179 -12.69 -6.68 -5.75
N GLY A 180 -13.45 -6.16 -4.81
CA GLY A 180 -14.69 -6.79 -4.32
C GLY A 180 -16.00 -6.22 -4.89
N SER A 181 -16.02 -4.95 -5.27
CA SER A 181 -17.27 -4.23 -5.59
C SER A 181 -17.40 -3.76 -7.03
N GLN A 182 -16.33 -3.87 -7.82
CA GLN A 182 -16.29 -3.35 -9.19
C GLN A 182 -16.56 -4.45 -10.22
N THR A 183 -17.27 -4.07 -11.29
CA THR A 183 -17.30 -4.91 -12.49
C THR A 183 -15.90 -5.03 -13.07
N SER A 184 -15.64 -6.12 -13.82
CA SER A 184 -14.35 -6.32 -14.50
C SER A 184 -13.92 -5.11 -15.34
N PHE A 185 -14.89 -4.39 -15.93
CA PHE A 185 -14.63 -3.16 -16.68
C PHE A 185 -14.20 -1.98 -15.79
N GLN A 186 -14.87 -1.78 -14.67
CA GLN A 186 -14.51 -0.74 -13.69
C GLN A 186 -13.12 -1.00 -13.08
N THR A 187 -12.77 -2.26 -12.85
CA THR A 187 -11.41 -2.65 -12.43
C THR A 187 -10.35 -2.23 -13.47
N ILE A 188 -10.61 -2.46 -14.76
CA ILE A 188 -9.69 -2.00 -15.82
C ILE A 188 -9.61 -0.46 -15.83
N LYS A 189 -10.74 0.24 -15.75
CA LYS A 189 -10.80 1.71 -15.70
C LYS A 189 -9.93 2.27 -14.56
N SER A 190 -10.03 1.71 -13.37
CA SER A 190 -9.19 2.08 -12.23
C SER A 190 -7.71 1.79 -12.48
N MET A 191 -7.38 0.64 -13.06
CA MET A 191 -6.00 0.30 -13.40
C MET A 191 -5.37 1.24 -14.44
N LEU A 192 -6.14 1.83 -15.34
CA LEU A 192 -5.63 2.84 -16.28
C LEU A 192 -5.15 4.09 -15.53
N SER A 193 -5.93 4.61 -14.60
CA SER A 193 -5.54 5.78 -13.79
C SER A 193 -4.31 5.48 -12.95
N ARG A 194 -4.25 4.30 -12.33
CA ARG A 194 -3.07 3.85 -11.55
C ARG A 194 -1.82 3.68 -12.41
N TYR A 195 -1.98 3.23 -13.65
CA TYR A 195 -0.85 3.09 -14.59
C TYR A 195 -0.26 4.44 -14.96
N LEU A 196 -1.11 5.42 -15.32
CA LEU A 196 -0.66 6.79 -15.64
C LEU A 196 0.07 7.41 -14.46
N TYR A 197 -0.57 7.34 -13.29
CA TYR A 197 0.00 7.86 -12.07
C TYR A 197 1.40 7.28 -11.79
N ARG A 198 1.54 5.95 -11.92
CA ARG A 198 2.83 5.30 -11.77
C ARG A 198 3.83 5.74 -12.84
N SER A 199 3.38 5.98 -14.08
CA SER A 199 4.28 6.41 -15.17
C SER A 199 4.87 7.81 -14.96
N GLU A 200 4.17 8.69 -14.27
CA GLU A 200 4.66 10.00 -13.86
C GLU A 200 5.77 9.88 -12.81
N ILE A 201 5.63 8.94 -11.87
CA ILE A 201 6.61 8.75 -10.80
C ILE A 201 7.89 8.06 -11.29
N ASP A 202 7.78 7.00 -12.10
CA ASP A 202 8.91 6.13 -12.49
C ASP A 202 9.62 6.55 -13.81
N GLY A 203 9.35 7.75 -14.35
CA GLY A 203 9.98 8.23 -15.57
C GLY A 203 9.76 7.35 -16.81
N GLY A 204 8.69 6.55 -16.85
CA GLY A 204 8.25 5.81 -18.03
C GLY A 204 8.91 4.46 -18.31
N GLN A 205 9.71 3.90 -17.38
CA GLN A 205 10.36 2.59 -17.55
C GLN A 205 9.49 1.41 -17.03
N HIS A 206 8.22 1.33 -17.44
CA HIS A 206 7.31 0.31 -16.91
C HIS A 206 7.11 -0.87 -17.85
N GLU A 207 6.58 -1.95 -17.23
CA GLU A 207 5.91 -3.04 -17.92
C GLU A 207 4.80 -2.50 -18.83
N SER A 208 4.38 -3.29 -19.82
CA SER A 208 3.27 -2.90 -20.71
C SER A 208 1.98 -2.74 -19.92
N LEU A 209 1.07 -1.87 -20.40
CA LEU A 209 -0.24 -1.64 -19.79
C LEU A 209 -1.01 -2.95 -19.53
N SER A 210 -1.03 -3.85 -20.51
CA SER A 210 -1.71 -5.14 -20.36
C SER A 210 -1.08 -6.01 -19.29
N ALA A 211 0.26 -6.08 -19.24
CA ALA A 211 0.97 -6.83 -18.20
C ALA A 211 0.72 -6.24 -16.81
N PHE A 212 0.70 -4.91 -16.70
CA PHE A 212 0.38 -4.21 -15.46
C PHE A 212 -0.99 -4.59 -14.92
N ILE A 213 -2.02 -4.59 -15.79
CA ILE A 213 -3.39 -4.94 -15.39
C ILE A 213 -3.48 -6.42 -15.02
N ILE A 214 -2.96 -7.32 -15.88
CA ILE A 214 -3.06 -8.77 -15.68
C ILE A 214 -2.39 -9.20 -14.37
N LYS A 215 -1.23 -8.65 -14.04
CA LYS A 215 -0.52 -8.99 -12.80
C LYS A 215 -1.21 -8.53 -11.51
N ARG A 216 -2.08 -7.52 -11.61
CA ARG A 216 -2.72 -6.89 -10.43
C ARG A 216 -4.19 -7.19 -10.30
N THR A 217 -4.75 -7.90 -11.28
CA THR A 217 -6.16 -8.26 -11.28
C THR A 217 -6.31 -9.76 -11.60
N ASN A 218 -7.43 -10.34 -11.20
CA ASN A 218 -7.77 -11.72 -11.55
C ASN A 218 -8.48 -11.82 -12.91
N LEU A 219 -8.32 -10.80 -13.78
CA LEU A 219 -8.96 -10.76 -15.08
C LEU A 219 -8.21 -11.64 -16.09
N SER A 220 -8.97 -12.32 -16.96
CA SER A 220 -8.38 -13.09 -18.04
C SER A 220 -7.64 -12.19 -19.04
N ARG A 221 -6.55 -12.70 -19.59
CA ARG A 221 -5.77 -11.98 -20.61
C ARG A 221 -6.66 -11.55 -21.80
N SER A 222 -7.50 -12.46 -22.28
CA SER A 222 -8.40 -12.18 -23.42
C SER A 222 -9.32 -11.01 -23.13
N TYR A 223 -9.93 -10.97 -21.94
CA TYR A 223 -10.83 -9.89 -21.57
C TYR A 223 -10.10 -8.55 -21.45
N VAL A 224 -8.91 -8.53 -20.83
CA VAL A 224 -8.10 -7.30 -20.74
C VAL A 224 -7.75 -6.77 -22.13
N TYR A 225 -7.29 -7.63 -23.04
CA TYR A 225 -6.97 -7.21 -24.41
C TYR A 225 -8.19 -6.70 -25.16
N GLN A 226 -9.35 -7.36 -25.05
CA GLN A 226 -10.60 -6.96 -25.67
C GLN A 226 -11.03 -5.56 -25.22
N VAL A 227 -11.04 -5.31 -23.91
CA VAL A 227 -11.43 -4.00 -23.35
C VAL A 227 -10.44 -2.91 -23.76
N LEU A 228 -9.13 -3.17 -23.69
CA LEU A 228 -8.12 -2.19 -24.10
C LEU A 228 -8.20 -1.86 -25.60
N ALA A 229 -8.49 -2.84 -26.45
CA ALA A 229 -8.70 -2.62 -27.88
C ALA A 229 -9.91 -1.72 -28.12
N ALA A 230 -11.05 -2.02 -27.51
CA ALA A 230 -12.27 -1.24 -27.65
C ALA A 230 -12.13 0.21 -27.12
N LEU A 231 -11.43 0.40 -25.99
CA LEU A 231 -11.14 1.74 -25.45
C LEU A 231 -10.24 2.55 -26.38
N ARG A 232 -9.26 1.91 -27.02
CA ARG A 232 -8.39 2.54 -28.01
C ARG A 232 -9.15 2.89 -29.29
N GLU A 233 -9.93 1.96 -29.83
CA GLU A 233 -10.76 2.16 -31.04
C GLU A 233 -11.81 3.25 -30.83
N GLY A 234 -12.42 3.32 -29.63
CA GLY A 234 -13.34 4.37 -29.22
C GLY A 234 -12.69 5.73 -28.97
N GLY A 235 -11.36 5.84 -29.02
CA GLY A 235 -10.62 7.07 -28.76
C GLY A 235 -10.68 7.53 -27.31
N TYR A 236 -10.87 6.60 -26.36
CA TYR A 236 -10.86 6.91 -24.94
C TYR A 236 -9.44 6.95 -24.35
N ILE A 237 -8.54 6.18 -24.93
CA ILE A 237 -7.15 6.07 -24.47
C ILE A 237 -6.17 6.08 -25.64
N THR A 238 -5.00 6.67 -25.42
CA THR A 238 -3.87 6.59 -26.34
C THR A 238 -2.80 5.64 -25.78
N VAL A 239 -2.48 4.60 -26.55
CA VAL A 239 -1.46 3.61 -26.22
C VAL A 239 -0.37 3.60 -27.28
N LYS A 240 0.91 3.78 -26.89
CA LYS A 240 2.09 3.70 -27.79
C LYS A 240 3.09 2.67 -27.27
N LYS A 241 3.52 1.76 -28.14
CA LYS A 241 4.48 0.68 -27.79
C LYS A 241 4.07 -0.10 -26.55
N GLY A 242 2.76 -0.38 -26.40
CA GLY A 242 2.22 -1.10 -25.23
C GLY A 242 2.11 -0.30 -23.93
N LYS A 243 2.42 1.00 -23.95
CA LYS A 243 2.32 1.91 -22.80
C LYS A 243 1.15 2.87 -22.97
N LEU A 244 0.39 3.09 -21.89
CA LEU A 244 -0.65 4.11 -21.84
C LEU A 244 0.01 5.49 -21.80
N ILE A 245 -0.36 6.36 -22.72
CA ILE A 245 0.14 7.73 -22.79
C ILE A 245 -0.84 8.70 -22.14
N SER A 246 -2.14 8.52 -22.44
CA SER A 246 -3.19 9.41 -21.92
C SER A 246 -4.55 8.73 -21.87
N ILE A 247 -5.42 9.26 -21.04
CA ILE A 247 -6.87 9.02 -21.07
C ILE A 247 -7.47 10.28 -21.71
N ASP A 248 -7.93 10.14 -22.96
CA ASP A 248 -8.28 11.29 -23.82
C ASP A 248 -9.72 11.75 -23.63
N ARG A 249 -10.60 10.84 -23.16
CA ARG A 249 -12.02 11.10 -22.92
C ARG A 249 -12.50 10.41 -21.66
N HIS A 250 -13.58 10.94 -21.10
CA HIS A 250 -14.24 10.28 -19.97
C HIS A 250 -14.69 8.87 -20.36
N ILE A 251 -14.15 7.86 -19.67
CA ILE A 251 -14.51 6.46 -19.88
C ILE A 251 -15.88 6.20 -19.24
N PRO A 252 -16.85 5.62 -19.95
CA PRO A 252 -18.20 5.37 -19.42
C PRO A 252 -18.17 4.44 -18.20
N GLU A 253 -19.26 4.45 -17.43
CA GLU A 253 -19.38 3.59 -16.23
C GLU A 253 -19.67 2.13 -16.57
N LYS A 254 -20.19 1.86 -17.76
CA LYS A 254 -20.53 0.53 -18.28
C LYS A 254 -19.99 0.40 -19.68
N PHE A 255 -19.52 -0.80 -19.97
CA PHE A 255 -19.07 -1.19 -21.30
C PHE A 255 -20.12 -2.06 -21.97
#